data_6d95fe30b5133b236535750c2790cccf
#
_entry.id   6d95fe30b5133b236535750c2790cccf
#
_cell.length_a   1.000
_cell.length_b   1.000
_cell.length_c   1.000
_cell.angle_alpha   90.00
_cell.angle_beta   90.00
_cell.angle_gamma   90.00
#
_symmetry.space_group_name_H-M   'P 1'
#
loop_
_entity.id
_entity.type
_entity.pdbx_description
1 polymer ?
#
loop_
_entity_poly.entity_id
_entity_poly.type
_entity_poly.pdbx_seq_one_letter_code
_entity_poly.pdbx_strand_id
1 'polypeptide(L)'
;MKKIRSLENKSVIILGSTGLIGKNIVESFLESGAQVIGVDLNSSLLKKQENKYDDKSFETICADITNIRQIRSLIKSSAKKLKGIDAAVNVSYPKNKAYGTDLWNISLKNFSDNISRHLGGYFFFMRECAKYSIEEKRDFSLVNFSSIYGLIPPNFDLYKGTKMTLPAEYVAIKSAIQSLSQYLSNYTKGSKFRVNCICPGGILDGQDKQFLKRYNSFAHSKGMLSPKDINGLTAFLCSDDSKYIRGQNIVIDDGFSL
;
A
#
# COMPACT_ATOMS: atom_id res chain seq x y z
N MET A 1 -15.08 22.66 -13.37
CA MET A 1 -14.67 21.35 -13.92
C MET A 1 -15.48 20.25 -13.24
N LYS A 2 -16.16 19.37 -13.97
CA LYS A 2 -16.80 18.18 -13.39
C LYS A 2 -15.69 17.33 -12.73
N LYS A 3 -15.79 17.04 -11.42
CA LYS A 3 -14.93 16.06 -10.75
C LYS A 3 -15.07 14.75 -11.52
N ILE A 4 -13.96 14.21 -12.05
CA ILE A 4 -13.97 12.87 -12.67
C ILE A 4 -14.14 11.89 -11.53
N ARG A 5 -15.32 11.27 -11.42
CA ARG A 5 -15.61 10.23 -10.43
C ARG A 5 -15.13 8.87 -10.95
N SER A 6 -13.81 8.69 -10.97
CA SER A 6 -13.18 7.48 -11.54
C SER A 6 -13.49 6.19 -10.76
N LEU A 7 -13.97 6.31 -9.52
CA LEU A 7 -14.30 5.18 -8.65
C LEU A 7 -15.80 5.13 -8.29
N GLU A 8 -16.65 5.80 -9.07
CA GLU A 8 -18.10 5.75 -8.84
C GLU A 8 -18.60 4.29 -8.82
N ASN A 9 -19.35 3.92 -7.79
CA ASN A 9 -19.84 2.57 -7.54
C ASN A 9 -18.77 1.49 -7.30
N LYS A 10 -17.50 1.84 -7.11
CA LYS A 10 -16.48 0.86 -6.73
C LYS A 10 -16.47 0.63 -5.22
N SER A 11 -16.38 -0.63 -4.83
CA SER A 11 -16.27 -1.09 -3.45
C SER A 11 -14.82 -1.45 -3.14
N VAL A 12 -14.19 -0.69 -2.22
CA VAL A 12 -12.74 -0.75 -2.01
C VAL A 12 -12.37 -1.00 -0.55
N ILE A 13 -11.39 -1.89 -0.32
CA ILE A 13 -10.75 -2.08 0.98
C ILE A 13 -9.41 -1.33 0.99
N ILE A 14 -9.13 -0.56 2.05
CA ILE A 14 -7.84 0.13 2.23
C ILE A 14 -7.20 -0.33 3.54
N LEU A 15 -6.12 -1.13 3.44
CA LEU A 15 -5.32 -1.60 4.58
C LEU A 15 -4.28 -0.56 4.98
N GLY A 16 -4.17 -0.27 6.27
CA GLY A 16 -3.35 0.82 6.80
C GLY A 16 -4.03 2.18 6.62
N SER A 17 -5.37 2.21 6.68
CA SER A 17 -6.20 3.38 6.36
C SER A 17 -5.95 4.58 7.27
N THR A 18 -5.49 4.37 8.50
CA THR A 18 -5.20 5.46 9.45
C THR A 18 -3.80 6.03 9.33
N GLY A 19 -2.92 5.37 8.57
CA GLY A 19 -1.53 5.81 8.33
C GLY A 19 -1.44 7.05 7.42
N LEU A 20 -0.21 7.56 7.27
CA LEU A 20 0.08 8.76 6.48
C LEU A 20 -0.47 8.70 5.05
N ILE A 21 -0.21 7.62 4.34
CA ILE A 21 -0.66 7.39 2.96
C ILE A 21 -2.14 6.99 2.97
N GLY A 22 -2.51 6.03 3.81
CA GLY A 22 -3.85 5.44 3.82
C GLY A 22 -4.97 6.45 4.04
N LYS A 23 -4.80 7.40 4.98
CA LYS A 23 -5.81 8.44 5.24
C LYS A 23 -6.06 9.35 4.04
N ASN A 24 -5.02 9.64 3.25
CA ASN A 24 -5.16 10.47 2.05
C ASN A 24 -5.83 9.69 0.90
N ILE A 25 -5.57 8.38 0.80
CA ILE A 25 -6.25 7.51 -0.18
C ILE A 25 -7.74 7.38 0.18
N VAL A 26 -8.09 7.15 1.47
CA VAL A 26 -9.49 7.09 1.92
C VAL A 26 -10.23 8.36 1.50
N GLU A 27 -9.70 9.55 1.84
CA GLU A 27 -10.31 10.84 1.49
C GLU A 27 -10.53 10.98 -0.02
N SER A 28 -9.49 10.70 -0.80
CA SER A 28 -9.53 10.78 -2.27
C SER A 28 -10.53 9.82 -2.89
N PHE A 29 -10.64 8.59 -2.35
CA PHE A 29 -11.54 7.57 -2.88
C PHE A 29 -13.01 7.88 -2.58
N LEU A 30 -13.31 8.37 -1.38
CA LEU A 30 -14.64 8.87 -1.03
C LEU A 30 -15.04 10.06 -1.93
N GLU A 31 -14.12 11.01 -2.15
CA GLU A 31 -14.33 12.12 -3.09
C GLU A 31 -14.55 11.66 -4.53
N SER A 32 -13.99 10.50 -4.91
CA SER A 32 -14.14 9.88 -6.24
C SER A 32 -15.38 8.99 -6.37
N GLY A 33 -16.21 8.90 -5.32
CA GLY A 33 -17.48 8.19 -5.33
C GLY A 33 -17.41 6.70 -4.97
N ALA A 34 -16.29 6.23 -4.39
CA ALA A 34 -16.16 4.85 -3.93
C ALA A 34 -16.90 4.60 -2.62
N GLN A 35 -17.32 3.35 -2.40
CA GLN A 35 -17.61 2.82 -1.08
C GLN A 35 -16.34 2.22 -0.48
N VAL A 36 -15.95 2.65 0.71
CA VAL A 36 -14.63 2.33 1.29
C VAL A 36 -14.78 1.64 2.63
N ILE A 37 -14.06 0.52 2.80
CA ILE A 37 -13.76 -0.03 4.13
C ILE A 37 -12.31 0.29 4.48
N GLY A 38 -12.13 1.14 5.48
CA GLY A 38 -10.83 1.42 6.10
C GLY A 38 -10.44 0.31 7.08
N VAL A 39 -9.22 -0.20 6.96
CA VAL A 39 -8.72 -1.29 7.82
C VAL A 39 -7.42 -0.88 8.47
N ASP A 40 -7.33 -1.05 9.77
CA ASP A 40 -6.11 -0.81 10.55
C ASP A 40 -6.09 -1.68 11.81
N LEU A 41 -4.94 -1.77 12.45
CA LEU A 41 -4.77 -2.45 13.73
C LEU A 41 -5.24 -1.58 14.91
N ASN A 42 -5.22 -0.26 14.75
CA ASN A 42 -5.52 0.70 15.81
C ASN A 42 -7.00 1.11 15.81
N SER A 43 -7.80 0.44 16.65
CA SER A 43 -9.24 0.67 16.76
C SER A 43 -9.61 2.11 17.15
N SER A 44 -8.79 2.78 17.97
CA SER A 44 -9.05 4.17 18.39
C SER A 44 -8.87 5.17 17.25
N LEU A 45 -7.87 4.96 16.38
CA LEU A 45 -7.68 5.76 15.18
C LEU A 45 -8.77 5.49 14.13
N LEU A 46 -9.19 4.24 13.99
CA LEU A 46 -10.31 3.87 13.11
C LEU A 46 -11.61 4.60 13.54
N LYS A 47 -11.93 4.59 14.83
CA LYS A 47 -13.10 5.31 15.34
C LYS A 47 -13.03 6.82 15.08
N LYS A 48 -11.84 7.42 15.24
CA LYS A 48 -11.63 8.84 14.87
C LYS A 48 -11.84 9.09 13.37
N GLN A 49 -11.42 8.13 12.55
CA GLN A 49 -11.57 8.23 11.10
C GLN A 49 -13.04 8.10 10.69
N GLU A 50 -13.83 7.20 11.29
CA GLU A 50 -15.29 7.11 11.10
C GLU A 50 -15.98 8.41 11.43
N ASN A 51 -15.70 8.97 12.62
CA ASN A 51 -16.31 10.24 13.06
C ASN A 51 -15.94 11.43 12.15
N LYS A 52 -14.78 11.37 11.46
CA LYS A 52 -14.36 12.42 10.52
C LYS A 52 -15.20 12.44 9.27
N TYR A 53 -15.58 11.26 8.76
CA TYR A 53 -16.21 11.18 7.45
C TYR A 53 -17.74 11.14 7.52
N ASP A 54 -18.36 10.75 8.65
CA ASP A 54 -19.83 10.65 8.86
C ASP A 54 -20.60 10.38 7.55
N ASP A 55 -20.10 9.44 6.76
CA ASP A 55 -20.54 9.14 5.40
C ASP A 55 -20.92 7.66 5.31
N LYS A 56 -22.12 7.39 4.83
CA LYS A 56 -22.60 6.02 4.59
C LYS A 56 -21.72 5.23 3.62
N SER A 57 -20.87 5.90 2.88
CA SER A 57 -19.89 5.28 1.96
C SER A 57 -18.59 4.86 2.66
N PHE A 58 -18.44 5.12 3.97
CA PHE A 58 -17.25 4.78 4.73
C PHE A 58 -17.57 3.95 5.98
N GLU A 59 -16.91 2.82 6.11
CA GLU A 59 -16.94 1.98 7.31
C GLU A 59 -15.52 1.56 7.67
N THR A 60 -15.30 1.11 8.91
CA THR A 60 -14.00 0.58 9.33
C THR A 60 -14.09 -0.86 9.85
N ILE A 61 -12.96 -1.56 9.75
CA ILE A 61 -12.75 -2.89 10.35
C ILE A 61 -11.38 -2.92 11.02
N CYS A 62 -11.35 -3.24 12.31
CA CYS A 62 -10.10 -3.49 13.01
C CYS A 62 -9.60 -4.90 12.69
N ALA A 63 -8.41 -5.01 12.06
CA ALA A 63 -7.83 -6.30 11.70
C ALA A 63 -6.30 -6.24 11.64
N ASP A 64 -5.67 -7.35 12.06
CA ASP A 64 -4.23 -7.58 11.96
C ASP A 64 -3.94 -8.43 10.72
N ILE A 65 -3.24 -7.84 9.74
CA ILE A 65 -2.86 -8.56 8.51
C ILE A 65 -1.77 -9.61 8.72
N THR A 66 -1.14 -9.66 9.89
CA THR A 66 -0.21 -10.75 10.24
C THR A 66 -0.95 -12.01 10.69
N ASN A 67 -2.27 -11.93 10.85
CA ASN A 67 -3.14 -13.03 11.25
C ASN A 67 -4.04 -13.49 10.10
N ILE A 68 -3.75 -14.67 9.56
CA ILE A 68 -4.48 -15.23 8.41
C ILE A 68 -5.98 -15.42 8.67
N ARG A 69 -6.40 -15.74 9.91
CA ARG A 69 -7.81 -15.89 10.25
C ARG A 69 -8.54 -14.55 10.16
N GLN A 70 -7.88 -13.47 10.61
CA GLN A 70 -8.41 -12.11 10.52
C GLN A 70 -8.47 -11.63 9.07
N ILE A 71 -7.47 -11.93 8.22
CA ILE A 71 -7.53 -11.63 6.79
C ILE A 71 -8.76 -12.28 6.13
N ARG A 72 -9.01 -13.57 6.38
CA ARG A 72 -10.16 -14.27 5.82
C ARG A 72 -11.49 -13.69 6.30
N SER A 73 -11.59 -13.39 7.60
CA SER A 73 -12.77 -12.74 8.17
C SER A 73 -12.99 -11.35 7.58
N LEU A 74 -11.92 -10.58 7.38
CA LEU A 74 -11.94 -9.27 6.75
C LEU A 74 -12.52 -9.33 5.33
N ILE A 75 -11.99 -10.20 4.47
CA ILE A 75 -12.50 -10.34 3.09
C ILE A 75 -13.97 -10.73 3.10
N LYS A 76 -14.36 -11.74 3.90
CA LYS A 76 -15.75 -12.20 3.99
C LYS A 76 -16.71 -11.11 4.49
N SER A 77 -16.34 -10.41 5.56
CA SER A 77 -17.19 -9.35 6.14
C SER A 77 -17.30 -8.14 5.22
N SER A 78 -16.18 -7.74 4.58
CA SER A 78 -16.17 -6.64 3.60
C SER A 78 -17.04 -6.97 2.38
N ALA A 79 -16.93 -8.19 1.85
CA ALA A 79 -17.75 -8.62 0.72
C ALA A 79 -19.26 -8.56 1.05
N LYS A 80 -19.63 -8.94 2.28
CA LYS A 80 -21.02 -8.86 2.73
C LYS A 80 -21.49 -7.40 2.87
N LYS A 81 -20.69 -6.54 3.51
CA LYS A 81 -21.02 -5.13 3.76
C LYS A 81 -21.14 -4.32 2.47
N LEU A 82 -20.18 -4.49 1.57
CA LEU A 82 -20.07 -3.76 0.31
C LEU A 82 -20.87 -4.42 -0.84
N LYS A 83 -21.53 -5.55 -0.61
CA LYS A 83 -22.20 -6.37 -1.66
C LYS A 83 -21.25 -6.80 -2.78
N GLY A 84 -19.99 -7.02 -2.41
CA GLY A 84 -18.88 -7.39 -3.29
C GLY A 84 -17.72 -6.39 -3.18
N ILE A 85 -16.52 -6.85 -3.55
CA ILE A 85 -15.29 -6.05 -3.48
C ILE A 85 -14.71 -5.94 -4.89
N ASP A 86 -14.47 -4.72 -5.36
CA ASP A 86 -13.90 -4.45 -6.70
C ASP A 86 -12.41 -4.18 -6.66
N ALA A 87 -11.92 -3.63 -5.54
CA ALA A 87 -10.50 -3.34 -5.39
C ALA A 87 -10.05 -3.39 -3.93
N ALA A 88 -8.75 -3.54 -3.75
CA ALA A 88 -8.09 -3.34 -2.47
C ALA A 88 -6.76 -2.61 -2.63
N VAL A 89 -6.41 -1.78 -1.64
CA VAL A 89 -5.13 -1.08 -1.56
C VAL A 89 -4.44 -1.50 -0.28
N ASN A 90 -3.21 -1.98 -0.39
CA ASN A 90 -2.40 -2.35 0.77
C ASN A 90 -1.24 -1.37 0.98
N VAL A 91 -1.41 -0.47 1.94
CA VAL A 91 -0.39 0.47 2.43
C VAL A 91 0.01 0.19 3.87
N SER A 92 -0.36 -0.97 4.40
CA SER A 92 -0.03 -1.36 5.77
C SER A 92 1.48 -1.55 5.95
N TYR A 93 1.95 -1.35 7.18
CA TYR A 93 3.38 -1.40 7.48
C TYR A 93 3.66 -2.14 8.79
N PRO A 94 3.38 -3.46 8.83
CA PRO A 94 3.65 -4.27 10.02
C PRO A 94 5.15 -4.36 10.28
N LYS A 95 5.57 -4.04 11.50
CA LYS A 95 6.97 -4.10 11.92
C LYS A 95 7.07 -4.44 13.40
N ASN A 96 8.18 -5.02 13.82
CA ASN A 96 8.50 -5.18 15.24
C ASN A 96 9.24 -3.95 15.80
N LYS A 97 9.52 -3.98 17.11
CA LYS A 97 10.18 -2.86 17.81
C LYS A 97 11.65 -2.66 17.41
N ALA A 98 12.29 -3.69 16.85
CA ALA A 98 13.69 -3.66 16.41
C ALA A 98 13.85 -3.26 14.94
N TYR A 99 12.75 -2.95 14.24
CA TYR A 99 12.80 -2.49 12.86
C TYR A 99 13.60 -1.19 12.75
N GLY A 100 14.57 -1.16 11.83
CA GLY A 100 15.46 0.00 11.68
C GLY A 100 16.75 -0.09 12.51
N THR A 101 17.04 -1.24 13.13
CA THR A 101 18.38 -1.52 13.67
C THR A 101 19.41 -1.43 12.55
N ASP A 102 20.57 -0.85 12.84
CA ASP A 102 21.65 -0.70 11.85
C ASP A 102 22.15 -2.07 11.34
N LEU A 103 22.75 -2.06 10.16
CA LEU A 103 23.14 -3.26 9.42
C LEU A 103 23.99 -4.24 10.23
N TRP A 104 24.91 -3.74 11.08
CA TRP A 104 25.86 -4.59 11.81
C TRP A 104 25.29 -5.18 13.09
N ASN A 105 24.19 -4.63 13.59
CA ASN A 105 23.57 -5.01 14.88
C ASN A 105 22.23 -5.74 14.72
N ILE A 106 21.70 -5.87 13.49
CA ILE A 106 20.47 -6.61 13.29
C ILE A 106 20.65 -8.11 13.57
N SER A 107 19.79 -8.69 14.40
CA SER A 107 19.78 -10.12 14.65
C SER A 107 18.97 -10.87 13.62
N LEU A 108 19.35 -12.14 13.34
CA LEU A 108 18.57 -13.01 12.45
C LEU A 108 17.11 -13.13 12.92
N LYS A 109 16.86 -13.21 14.24
CA LYS A 109 15.51 -13.27 14.81
C LYS A 109 14.68 -12.06 14.43
N ASN A 110 15.21 -10.84 14.59
CA ASN A 110 14.49 -9.61 14.30
C ASN A 110 14.27 -9.42 12.79
N PHE A 111 15.29 -9.72 11.98
CA PHE A 111 15.18 -9.72 10.53
C PHE A 111 14.06 -10.66 10.06
N SER A 112 14.11 -11.93 10.49
CA SER A 112 13.12 -12.96 10.11
C SER A 112 11.70 -12.61 10.58
N ASP A 113 11.55 -12.05 11.80
CA ASP A 113 10.24 -11.62 12.31
C ASP A 113 9.66 -10.46 11.50
N ASN A 114 10.47 -9.47 11.10
CA ASN A 114 10.01 -8.38 10.23
C ASN A 114 9.61 -8.89 8.82
N ILE A 115 10.39 -9.81 8.24
CA ILE A 115 10.03 -10.46 6.96
C ILE A 115 8.70 -11.21 7.12
N SER A 116 8.56 -12.04 8.15
CA SER A 116 7.34 -12.81 8.39
C SER A 116 6.11 -11.93 8.56
N ARG A 117 6.20 -10.87 9.36
CA ARG A 117 5.08 -9.95 9.61
C ARG A 117 4.68 -9.17 8.36
N HIS A 118 5.63 -8.48 7.75
CA HIS A 118 5.33 -7.55 6.67
C HIS A 118 5.10 -8.29 5.35
N LEU A 119 6.09 -9.05 4.89
CA LEU A 119 5.97 -9.81 3.64
C LEU A 119 4.92 -10.90 3.73
N GLY A 120 4.89 -11.64 4.86
CA GLY A 120 3.87 -12.67 5.11
C GLY A 120 2.46 -12.08 5.10
N GLY A 121 2.23 -10.95 5.78
CA GLY A 121 0.95 -10.24 5.77
C GLY A 121 0.51 -9.84 4.37
N TYR A 122 1.41 -9.25 3.59
CA TYR A 122 1.13 -8.91 2.18
C TYR A 122 0.81 -10.14 1.34
N PHE A 123 1.63 -11.20 1.44
CA PHE A 123 1.43 -12.41 0.65
C PHE A 123 0.08 -13.08 0.94
N PHE A 124 -0.25 -13.27 2.22
CA PHE A 124 -1.52 -13.90 2.58
C PHE A 124 -2.72 -13.04 2.19
N PHE A 125 -2.63 -11.72 2.33
CA PHE A 125 -3.70 -10.83 1.85
C PHE A 125 -3.86 -10.90 0.33
N MET A 126 -2.77 -10.84 -0.44
CA MET A 126 -2.79 -11.02 -1.90
C MET A 126 -3.47 -12.33 -2.30
N ARG A 127 -3.10 -13.43 -1.62
CA ARG A 127 -3.65 -14.76 -1.89
C ARG A 127 -5.16 -14.83 -1.63
N GLU A 128 -5.62 -14.30 -0.50
CA GLU A 128 -7.05 -14.33 -0.16
C GLU A 128 -7.87 -13.41 -1.08
N CYS A 129 -7.33 -12.27 -1.53
CA CYS A 129 -7.95 -11.42 -2.55
C CYS A 129 -8.09 -12.15 -3.89
N ALA A 130 -7.02 -12.83 -4.34
CA ALA A 130 -7.05 -13.60 -5.58
C ALA A 130 -8.06 -14.75 -5.50
N LYS A 131 -8.08 -15.47 -4.37
CA LYS A 131 -9.04 -16.54 -4.10
C LYS A 131 -10.48 -16.01 -4.19
N TYR A 132 -10.77 -14.91 -3.50
CA TYR A 132 -12.08 -14.26 -3.55
C TYR A 132 -12.50 -13.89 -4.97
N SER A 133 -11.63 -13.23 -5.75
CA SER A 133 -11.94 -12.85 -7.14
C SER A 133 -12.26 -14.05 -8.02
N ILE A 134 -11.53 -15.17 -7.86
CA ILE A 134 -11.71 -16.39 -8.65
C ILE A 134 -13.03 -17.11 -8.26
N GLU A 135 -13.31 -17.26 -6.96
CA GLU A 135 -14.51 -17.93 -6.45
C GLU A 135 -15.78 -17.17 -6.83
N GLU A 136 -15.76 -15.84 -6.68
CA GLU A 136 -16.91 -14.98 -7.01
C GLU A 136 -16.98 -14.61 -8.51
N LYS A 137 -15.99 -15.03 -9.31
CA LYS A 137 -15.85 -14.66 -10.74
C LYS A 137 -15.94 -13.15 -10.99
N ARG A 138 -15.44 -12.36 -10.04
CA ARG A 138 -15.55 -10.90 -9.97
C ARG A 138 -14.27 -10.22 -10.41
N ASP A 139 -14.40 -9.13 -11.18
CA ASP A 139 -13.27 -8.25 -11.47
C ASP A 139 -12.73 -7.67 -10.16
N PHE A 140 -11.41 -7.80 -9.95
CA PHE A 140 -10.77 -7.36 -8.72
C PHE A 140 -9.39 -6.75 -9.01
N SER A 141 -9.15 -5.54 -8.52
CA SER A 141 -7.85 -4.89 -8.59
C SER A 141 -7.18 -4.81 -7.22
N LEU A 142 -6.02 -5.44 -7.08
CA LEU A 142 -5.18 -5.26 -5.90
C LEU A 142 -4.02 -4.31 -6.22
N VAL A 143 -3.86 -3.28 -5.40
CA VAL A 143 -2.74 -2.33 -5.47
C VAL A 143 -1.89 -2.48 -4.21
N ASN A 144 -0.66 -2.96 -4.36
CA ASN A 144 0.31 -3.06 -3.28
C ASN A 144 1.25 -1.85 -3.29
N PHE A 145 1.57 -1.33 -2.11
CA PHE A 145 2.59 -0.30 -1.97
C PHE A 145 3.96 -0.93 -1.70
N SER A 146 4.81 -0.87 -2.72
CA SER A 146 6.22 -1.18 -2.61
C SER A 146 7.05 0.10 -2.40
N SER A 147 8.16 0.26 -3.09
CA SER A 147 9.07 1.40 -3.08
C SER A 147 10.00 1.34 -4.28
N ILE A 148 10.57 2.47 -4.68
CA ILE A 148 11.72 2.51 -5.61
C ILE A 148 12.89 1.67 -5.06
N TYR A 149 13.09 1.60 -3.75
CA TYR A 149 14.13 0.75 -3.13
C TYR A 149 13.84 -0.76 -3.19
N GLY A 150 12.78 -1.17 -3.82
CA GLY A 150 12.60 -2.53 -4.31
C GLY A 150 13.10 -2.74 -5.74
N LEU A 151 13.46 -1.66 -6.46
CA LEU A 151 13.92 -1.66 -7.86
C LEU A 151 15.37 -1.22 -8.00
N ILE A 152 15.78 -0.21 -7.22
CA ILE A 152 17.12 0.37 -7.24
C ILE A 152 17.79 0.24 -5.87
N PRO A 153 19.12 0.19 -5.80
CA PRO A 153 19.82 0.20 -4.52
C PRO A 153 19.64 1.54 -3.80
N PRO A 154 19.61 1.53 -2.45
CA PRO A 154 19.55 2.76 -1.67
C PRO A 154 20.81 3.61 -1.84
N ASN A 155 20.63 4.93 -1.91
CA ASN A 155 21.71 5.88 -1.83
C ASN A 155 21.94 6.28 -0.36
N PHE A 156 22.94 5.68 0.30
CA PHE A 156 23.24 5.94 1.71
C PHE A 156 23.85 7.33 1.96
N ASP A 157 24.33 8.04 0.94
CA ASP A 157 24.83 9.41 1.09
C ASP A 157 23.73 10.38 1.52
N LEU A 158 22.48 10.07 1.21
CA LEU A 158 21.32 10.85 1.66
C LEU A 158 21.22 10.92 3.19
N TYR A 159 21.64 9.86 3.87
CA TYR A 159 21.45 9.67 5.31
C TYR A 159 22.66 10.19 6.14
N LYS A 160 23.79 10.51 5.51
CA LYS A 160 25.01 10.99 6.20
C LYS A 160 24.73 12.21 7.09
N GLY A 161 25.17 12.16 8.33
CA GLY A 161 24.99 13.24 9.30
C GLY A 161 23.58 13.42 9.84
N THR A 162 22.68 12.46 9.57
CA THR A 162 21.32 12.42 10.12
C THR A 162 21.16 11.22 11.07
N LYS A 163 20.10 11.21 11.86
CA LYS A 163 19.69 10.03 12.67
C LYS A 163 18.87 9.02 11.88
N MET A 164 18.65 9.27 10.61
CA MET A 164 17.85 8.41 9.75
C MET A 164 18.69 7.26 9.20
N THR A 165 18.05 6.14 8.93
CA THR A 165 18.64 5.00 8.23
C THR A 165 17.61 4.34 7.33
N LEU A 166 18.06 3.49 6.42
CA LEU A 166 17.19 2.60 5.65
C LEU A 166 17.45 1.17 6.10
N PRO A 167 16.44 0.49 6.68
CA PRO A 167 16.59 -0.88 7.15
C PRO A 167 16.84 -1.88 6.02
N ALA A 168 17.69 -2.88 6.25
CA ALA A 168 17.94 -3.94 5.27
C ALA A 168 16.66 -4.74 4.96
N GLU A 169 15.83 -4.99 5.98
CA GLU A 169 14.53 -5.66 5.83
C GLU A 169 13.60 -4.89 4.89
N TYR A 170 13.68 -3.55 4.89
CA TYR A 170 12.85 -2.73 4.00
C TYR A 170 13.07 -3.08 2.54
N VAL A 171 14.34 -3.09 2.13
CA VAL A 171 14.72 -3.41 0.74
C VAL A 171 14.29 -4.82 0.38
N ALA A 172 14.60 -5.79 1.23
CA ALA A 172 14.21 -7.19 1.02
C ALA A 172 12.69 -7.36 0.88
N ILE A 173 11.91 -6.76 1.78
CA ILE A 173 10.44 -6.82 1.77
C ILE A 173 9.88 -6.16 0.52
N LYS A 174 10.35 -4.95 0.18
CA LYS A 174 9.80 -4.18 -0.95
C LYS A 174 10.09 -4.86 -2.28
N SER A 175 11.29 -5.41 -2.49
CA SER A 175 11.62 -6.23 -3.66
C SER A 175 10.76 -7.50 -3.73
N ALA A 176 10.60 -8.19 -2.61
CA ALA A 176 9.80 -9.41 -2.56
C ALA A 176 8.31 -9.17 -2.82
N ILE A 177 7.71 -8.05 -2.35
CA ILE A 177 6.33 -7.67 -2.67
C ILE A 177 6.14 -7.52 -4.17
N GLN A 178 7.08 -6.91 -4.88
CA GLN A 178 7.05 -6.76 -6.34
C GLN A 178 7.08 -8.11 -7.03
N SER A 179 8.05 -8.96 -6.69
CA SER A 179 8.20 -10.29 -7.27
C SER A 179 6.98 -11.19 -6.99
N LEU A 180 6.44 -11.17 -5.76
CA LEU A 180 5.24 -11.93 -5.41
C LEU A 180 3.97 -11.42 -6.11
N SER A 181 3.87 -10.12 -6.36
CA SER A 181 2.77 -9.56 -7.17
C SER A 181 2.83 -10.05 -8.61
N GLN A 182 4.01 -10.09 -9.23
CA GLN A 182 4.22 -10.66 -10.55
C GLN A 182 3.94 -12.17 -10.58
N TYR A 183 4.45 -12.91 -9.59
CA TYR A 183 4.18 -14.34 -9.44
C TYR A 183 2.68 -14.61 -9.41
N LEU A 184 1.95 -13.89 -8.55
CA LEU A 184 0.51 -14.10 -8.39
C LEU A 184 -0.28 -13.70 -9.63
N SER A 185 0.12 -12.62 -10.31
CA SER A 185 -0.46 -12.20 -11.60
C SER A 185 -0.34 -13.31 -12.64
N ASN A 186 0.81 -13.99 -12.72
CA ASN A 186 1.02 -15.12 -13.62
C ASN A 186 0.25 -16.37 -13.17
N TYR A 187 0.28 -16.69 -11.87
CA TYR A 187 -0.42 -17.85 -11.33
C TYR A 187 -1.94 -17.80 -11.55
N THR A 188 -2.51 -16.60 -11.53
CA THR A 188 -3.95 -16.36 -11.72
C THR A 188 -4.31 -16.02 -13.17
N LYS A 189 -3.44 -16.32 -14.13
CA LYS A 189 -3.69 -16.09 -15.57
C LYS A 189 -5.05 -16.66 -15.99
N GLY A 190 -5.81 -15.89 -16.77
CA GLY A 190 -7.16 -16.26 -17.21
C GLY A 190 -8.28 -15.87 -16.22
N SER A 191 -7.93 -15.45 -14.99
CA SER A 191 -8.93 -14.95 -14.04
C SER A 191 -9.21 -13.45 -14.23
N LYS A 192 -10.20 -12.95 -13.50
CA LYS A 192 -10.54 -11.53 -13.43
C LYS A 192 -9.73 -10.76 -12.38
N PHE A 193 -8.86 -11.44 -11.63
CA PHE A 193 -7.95 -10.83 -10.66
C PHE A 193 -6.79 -10.13 -11.36
N ARG A 194 -6.45 -8.94 -10.91
CA ARG A 194 -5.21 -8.24 -11.28
C ARG A 194 -4.54 -7.66 -10.04
N VAL A 195 -3.23 -7.68 -10.05
CA VAL A 195 -2.40 -7.11 -8.98
C VAL A 195 -1.26 -6.31 -9.59
N ASN A 196 -1.02 -5.11 -9.04
CA ASN A 196 0.07 -4.22 -9.43
C ASN A 196 0.71 -3.61 -8.20
N CYS A 197 1.95 -3.14 -8.33
CA CYS A 197 2.64 -2.38 -7.30
C CYS A 197 2.78 -0.92 -7.70
N ILE A 198 2.52 -0.03 -6.76
CA ILE A 198 3.01 1.35 -6.80
C ILE A 198 4.36 1.36 -6.08
N CYS A 199 5.38 1.93 -6.73
CA CYS A 199 6.74 2.07 -6.20
C CYS A 199 7.04 3.56 -5.98
N PRO A 200 6.60 4.16 -4.87
CA PRO A 200 6.86 5.57 -4.61
C PRO A 200 8.34 5.82 -4.34
N GLY A 201 8.80 7.02 -4.68
CA GLY A 201 9.96 7.63 -4.07
C GLY A 201 9.70 8.06 -2.62
N GLY A 202 10.50 8.97 -2.12
CA GLY A 202 10.33 9.51 -0.77
C GLY A 202 9.01 10.26 -0.62
N ILE A 203 8.27 9.94 0.44
CA ILE A 203 7.04 10.62 0.83
C ILE A 203 7.32 11.51 2.05
N LEU A 204 6.91 12.77 2.01
CA LEU A 204 7.10 13.73 3.10
C LEU A 204 6.39 13.27 4.39
N ASP A 205 7.17 13.12 5.45
CA ASP A 205 6.73 12.72 6.81
C ASP A 205 7.66 13.31 7.89
N GLY A 206 7.99 14.58 7.78
CA GLY A 206 8.83 15.28 8.76
C GLY A 206 10.31 14.90 8.78
N GLN A 207 10.86 14.45 7.65
CA GLN A 207 12.28 14.09 7.53
C GLN A 207 13.22 15.26 7.85
N ASP A 208 14.45 14.90 8.21
CA ASP A 208 15.54 15.83 8.49
C ASP A 208 15.80 16.79 7.29
N LYS A 209 16.08 18.08 7.59
CA LYS A 209 16.28 19.10 6.56
C LYS A 209 17.48 18.81 5.65
N GLN A 210 18.56 18.22 6.18
CA GLN A 210 19.75 17.87 5.38
C GLN A 210 19.42 16.71 4.44
N PHE A 211 18.68 15.71 4.93
CA PHE A 211 18.16 14.62 4.11
C PHE A 211 17.29 15.17 2.96
N LEU A 212 16.30 16.03 3.28
CA LEU A 212 15.42 16.64 2.28
C LEU A 212 16.21 17.41 1.21
N LYS A 213 17.20 18.22 1.63
CA LYS A 213 18.04 18.97 0.68
C LYS A 213 18.77 18.05 -0.29
N ARG A 214 19.36 16.95 0.23
CA ARG A 214 20.08 15.98 -0.62
C ARG A 214 19.10 15.20 -1.50
N TYR A 215 17.98 14.73 -0.95
CA TYR A 215 16.97 14.00 -1.73
C TYR A 215 16.48 14.84 -2.92
N ASN A 216 16.13 16.10 -2.65
CA ASN A 216 15.59 16.99 -3.69
C ASN A 216 16.61 17.32 -4.78
N SER A 217 17.93 17.20 -4.53
CA SER A 217 18.94 17.42 -5.58
C SER A 217 19.02 16.30 -6.61
N PHE A 218 18.42 15.15 -6.34
CA PHE A 218 18.31 14.03 -7.30
C PHE A 218 16.96 14.03 -8.05
N ALA A 219 15.97 14.75 -7.55
CA ALA A 219 14.65 14.82 -8.18
C ALA A 219 14.60 15.92 -9.26
N HIS A 220 13.66 15.79 -10.20
CA HIS A 220 13.63 16.66 -11.39
C HIS A 220 12.86 17.97 -11.17
N SER A 221 11.88 18.02 -10.25
CA SER A 221 11.05 19.22 -10.10
C SER A 221 10.61 19.51 -8.67
N LYS A 222 9.96 18.56 -8.01
CA LYS A 222 9.32 18.75 -6.70
C LYS A 222 10.17 18.22 -5.54
N GLY A 223 10.92 17.16 -5.78
CA GLY A 223 11.61 16.43 -4.74
C GLY A 223 10.73 15.36 -4.09
N MET A 224 10.77 15.24 -2.76
CA MET A 224 9.91 14.29 -2.06
C MET A 224 8.44 14.59 -2.29
N LEU A 225 7.69 13.51 -2.52
CA LEU A 225 6.26 13.60 -2.80
C LEU A 225 5.44 13.90 -1.54
N SER A 226 4.39 14.66 -1.69
CA SER A 226 3.32 14.73 -0.71
C SER A 226 2.50 13.43 -0.74
N PRO A 227 1.91 12.99 0.40
CA PRO A 227 1.02 11.83 0.40
C PRO A 227 -0.14 11.90 -0.59
N LYS A 228 -0.53 13.10 -1.04
CA LYS A 228 -1.62 13.29 -2.02
C LYS A 228 -1.18 13.03 -3.46
N ASP A 229 0.11 13.13 -3.77
CA ASP A 229 0.62 13.00 -5.14
C ASP A 229 0.43 11.58 -5.71
N ILE A 230 0.30 10.58 -4.84
CA ILE A 230 0.08 9.19 -5.23
C ILE A 230 -1.38 8.80 -5.43
N ASN A 231 -2.34 9.67 -5.03
CA ASN A 231 -3.76 9.34 -5.04
C ASN A 231 -4.28 9.08 -6.46
N GLY A 232 -3.89 9.91 -7.44
CA GLY A 232 -4.33 9.77 -8.82
C GLY A 232 -3.93 8.42 -9.44
N LEU A 233 -2.67 8.01 -9.26
CA LEU A 233 -2.19 6.70 -9.73
C LEU A 233 -2.90 5.55 -9.01
N THR A 234 -3.14 5.68 -7.70
CA THR A 234 -3.84 4.65 -6.91
C THR A 234 -5.28 4.50 -7.38
N ALA A 235 -6.00 5.60 -7.58
CA ALA A 235 -7.37 5.58 -8.09
C ALA A 235 -7.44 4.99 -9.51
N PHE A 236 -6.53 5.39 -10.41
CA PHE A 236 -6.42 4.82 -11.75
C PHE A 236 -6.23 3.30 -11.72
N LEU A 237 -5.32 2.78 -10.90
CA LEU A 237 -5.08 1.34 -10.78
C LEU A 237 -6.25 0.58 -10.16
N CYS A 238 -7.10 1.21 -9.35
CA CYS A 238 -8.32 0.61 -8.81
C CYS A 238 -9.51 0.71 -9.79
N SER A 239 -9.45 1.58 -10.81
CA SER A 239 -10.52 1.80 -11.79
C SER A 239 -10.49 0.79 -12.94
N ASP A 240 -11.53 0.82 -13.77
CA ASP A 240 -11.61 -0.01 -14.99
C ASP A 240 -10.65 0.46 -16.10
N ASP A 241 -10.17 1.70 -16.05
CA ASP A 241 -9.22 2.27 -17.01
C ASP A 241 -7.88 1.51 -17.01
N SER A 242 -7.54 0.83 -15.91
CA SER A 242 -6.34 0.01 -15.75
C SER A 242 -6.57 -1.48 -15.97
N LYS A 243 -7.69 -1.89 -16.58
CA LYS A 243 -8.12 -3.30 -16.70
C LYS A 243 -7.06 -4.23 -17.26
N TYR A 244 -6.22 -3.74 -18.15
CA TYR A 244 -5.19 -4.52 -18.82
C TYR A 244 -3.78 -4.32 -18.24
N ILE A 245 -3.63 -3.56 -17.16
CA ILE A 245 -2.38 -3.41 -16.42
C ILE A 245 -2.34 -4.51 -15.35
N ARG A 246 -1.39 -5.45 -15.50
CA ARG A 246 -1.27 -6.63 -14.65
C ARG A 246 0.19 -6.94 -14.33
N GLY A 247 0.52 -7.17 -13.08
CA GLY A 247 1.87 -7.54 -12.63
C GLY A 247 2.90 -6.44 -12.79
N GLN A 248 2.50 -5.17 -12.88
CA GLN A 248 3.41 -4.07 -13.12
C GLN A 248 3.90 -3.43 -11.82
N ASN A 249 5.15 -2.98 -11.83
CA ASN A 249 5.75 -2.13 -10.81
C ASN A 249 5.83 -0.71 -11.37
N ILE A 250 4.95 0.18 -10.90
CA ILE A 250 4.82 1.53 -11.45
C ILE A 250 5.49 2.52 -10.51
N VAL A 251 6.54 3.16 -11.01
CA VAL A 251 7.31 4.17 -10.27
C VAL A 251 6.57 5.50 -10.28
N ILE A 252 6.59 6.18 -9.13
CA ILE A 252 6.17 7.58 -8.96
C ILE A 252 7.14 8.23 -7.96
N ASP A 253 8.11 9.02 -8.43
CA ASP A 253 9.24 9.48 -7.63
C ASP A 253 9.86 10.81 -8.07
N ASP A 254 9.21 11.56 -8.96
CA ASP A 254 9.74 12.81 -9.53
C ASP A 254 11.12 12.65 -10.22
N GLY A 255 11.35 11.46 -10.84
CA GLY A 255 12.60 11.18 -11.55
C GLY A 255 13.80 10.83 -10.66
N PHE A 256 13.59 10.66 -9.36
CA PHE A 256 14.68 10.36 -8.41
C PHE A 256 15.45 9.08 -8.75
N SER A 257 14.85 8.10 -9.38
CA SER A 257 15.46 6.81 -9.71
C SER A 257 16.13 6.74 -11.10
N LEU A 258 16.21 7.86 -11.81
CA LEU A 258 16.80 7.95 -13.16
C LEU A 258 18.27 8.30 -13.14
#